data_e0490ac34acfa154a253d9c4cbe83a89
#
_entry.id   e0490ac34acfa154a253d9c4cbe83a89
#
_cell.length_a   1.000
_cell.length_b   1.000
_cell.length_c   1.000
_cell.angle_alpha   90.00
_cell.angle_beta   90.00
_cell.angle_gamma   90.00
#
_symmetry.space_group_name_H-M   'P 1'
#
loop_
_entity.id
_entity.type
_entity.pdbx_description
1 polymer ?
#
loop_
_entity_poly.entity_id
_entity_poly.type
_entity_poly.pdbx_seq_one_letter_code
_entity_poly.pdbx_strand_id
1 'polypeptide(L)'
;DILIADDLEQAIRESDIIITVTLAEEPFVKAAWIKRGALIVQMATLEVEYGVVTNADKIVVDFWDTIKHRMASTIAVMASEGLVKDEDISASLGEILSGKKTGRDNDDQVIYFNSVGAGILDLAVTTRCYREALKRNVGTWVPYWV
;
A
#
# COMPACT_ATOMS: atom_id res chain seq x y z
N ASP A 1 -6.52 10.07 19.40
CA ASP A 1 -5.69 11.30 19.36
C ASP A 1 -4.69 11.18 18.23
N ILE A 2 -4.31 12.32 17.64
CA ILE A 2 -3.26 12.39 16.63
C ILE A 2 -2.03 12.97 17.32
N LEU A 3 -0.91 12.27 17.20
CA LEU A 3 0.38 12.70 17.70
C LEU A 3 1.32 12.99 16.53
N ILE A 4 2.10 14.05 16.63
CA ILE A 4 3.19 14.35 15.72
C ILE A 4 4.47 13.79 16.34
N ALA A 5 5.16 12.91 15.61
CA ALA A 5 6.41 12.32 16.08
C ALA A 5 7.59 13.20 15.64
N ASP A 6 8.47 13.53 16.58
CA ASP A 6 9.71 14.25 16.29
C ASP A 6 10.85 13.31 15.84
N ASP A 7 10.75 12.03 16.18
CA ASP A 7 11.70 10.97 15.81
C ASP A 7 11.03 9.92 14.94
N LEU A 8 11.41 9.90 13.66
CA LEU A 8 10.87 8.96 12.68
C LEU A 8 11.24 7.50 12.98
N GLU A 9 12.49 7.25 13.42
CA GLU A 9 12.93 5.90 13.76
C GLU A 9 12.11 5.33 14.92
N GLN A 10 11.96 6.10 15.99
CA GLN A 10 11.16 5.67 17.13
C GLN A 10 9.70 5.42 16.71
N ALA A 11 9.10 6.32 15.94
CA ALA A 11 7.74 6.19 15.46
C ALA A 11 7.52 4.90 14.65
N ILE A 12 8.47 4.56 13.75
CA ILE A 12 8.39 3.34 12.95
C ILE A 12 8.56 2.10 13.84
N ARG A 13 9.52 2.09 14.76
CA ARG A 13 9.79 0.96 15.65
C ARG A 13 8.60 0.61 16.56
N GLU A 14 7.82 1.60 16.95
CA GLU A 14 6.66 1.41 17.82
C GLU A 14 5.38 1.08 17.05
N SER A 15 5.34 1.35 15.73
CA SER A 15 4.13 1.20 14.92
C SER A 15 3.83 -0.24 14.52
N ASP A 16 2.56 -0.65 14.65
CA ASP A 16 2.05 -1.92 14.12
C ASP A 16 1.70 -1.79 12.62
N ILE A 17 1.31 -0.59 12.20
CA ILE A 17 0.99 -0.27 10.80
C ILE A 17 1.76 0.97 10.40
N ILE A 18 2.53 0.86 9.32
CA ILE A 18 3.33 1.94 8.74
C ILE A 18 2.77 2.22 7.35
N ILE A 19 2.27 3.44 7.13
CA ILE A 19 1.72 3.84 5.83
C ILE A 19 2.58 4.98 5.29
N THR A 20 3.17 4.77 4.11
CA THR A 20 3.96 5.78 3.42
C THR A 20 3.20 6.30 2.19
N VAL A 21 3.06 7.63 2.09
CA VAL A 21 2.36 8.33 1.01
C VAL A 21 3.10 9.62 0.71
N THR A 22 4.32 9.53 0.23
CA THR A 22 5.20 10.68 -0.02
C THR A 22 5.72 10.69 -1.45
N LEU A 23 6.39 11.75 -1.84
CA LEU A 23 7.12 11.87 -3.09
C LEU A 23 8.64 11.71 -2.87
N ALA A 24 9.04 10.89 -1.91
CA ALA A 24 10.45 10.68 -1.60
C ALA A 24 11.19 10.08 -2.80
N GLU A 25 12.35 10.65 -3.10
CA GLU A 25 13.24 10.18 -4.15
C GLU A 25 14.28 9.19 -3.61
N GLU A 26 14.43 9.12 -2.29
CA GLU A 26 15.33 8.20 -1.58
C GLU A 26 14.59 7.48 -0.44
N PRO A 27 14.95 6.22 -0.15
CA PRO A 27 14.34 5.47 0.92
C PRO A 27 14.62 6.09 2.29
N PHE A 28 13.56 6.30 3.08
CA PHE A 28 13.66 6.80 4.45
C PHE A 28 13.18 5.80 5.51
N VAL A 29 12.41 4.77 5.12
CA VAL A 29 12.01 3.68 6.01
C VAL A 29 13.06 2.57 5.94
N LYS A 30 13.77 2.32 7.04
CA LYS A 30 14.85 1.33 7.09
C LYS A 30 14.34 -0.04 7.53
N ALA A 31 14.87 -1.08 6.92
CA ALA A 31 14.52 -2.47 7.26
C ALA A 31 14.79 -2.82 8.73
N ALA A 32 15.88 -2.26 9.31
CA ALA A 32 16.23 -2.48 10.70
C ALA A 32 15.26 -1.86 11.72
N TRP A 33 14.33 -1.02 11.27
CA TRP A 33 13.34 -0.38 12.14
C TRP A 33 12.02 -1.17 12.21
N ILE A 34 11.82 -2.12 11.30
CA ILE A 34 10.57 -2.87 11.20
C ILE A 34 10.52 -3.95 12.28
N LYS A 35 9.54 -3.86 13.17
CA LYS A 35 9.30 -4.89 14.18
C LYS A 35 8.54 -6.08 13.62
N ARG A 36 8.63 -7.22 14.29
CA ARG A 36 7.81 -8.40 14.00
C ARG A 36 6.31 -8.05 14.13
N GLY A 37 5.51 -8.63 13.27
CA GLY A 37 4.07 -8.40 13.23
C GLY A 37 3.64 -7.13 12.49
N ALA A 38 4.56 -6.26 12.06
CA ALA A 38 4.21 -5.01 11.40
C ALA A 38 3.59 -5.22 10.02
N LEU A 39 2.69 -4.31 9.64
CA LEU A 39 2.19 -4.14 8.28
C LEU A 39 2.76 -2.86 7.68
N ILE A 40 3.49 -2.98 6.58
CA ILE A 40 4.01 -1.86 5.82
C ILE A 40 3.14 -1.65 4.58
N VAL A 41 2.56 -0.47 4.43
CA VAL A 41 1.70 -0.07 3.32
C VAL A 41 2.40 1.02 2.53
N GLN A 42 3.05 0.67 1.43
CA GLN A 42 3.69 1.63 0.53
C GLN A 42 2.71 2.05 -0.58
N MET A 43 2.35 3.33 -0.59
CA MET A 43 1.36 3.88 -1.53
C MET A 43 1.96 4.75 -2.63
N ALA A 44 3.24 5.10 -2.54
CA ALA A 44 3.85 6.06 -3.46
C ALA A 44 5.19 5.56 -4.03
N THR A 45 6.27 6.33 -3.88
CA THR A 45 7.52 6.17 -4.64
C THR A 45 8.58 5.31 -3.93
N LEU A 46 9.83 5.76 -3.90
CA LEU A 46 10.99 5.05 -3.34
C LEU A 46 11.11 5.28 -1.82
N GLU A 47 10.10 4.91 -1.05
CA GLU A 47 9.98 5.29 0.36
C GLU A 47 10.68 4.33 1.33
N VAL A 48 10.86 3.06 0.92
CA VAL A 48 11.38 2.01 1.79
C VAL A 48 12.66 1.40 1.23
N GLU A 49 13.57 0.99 2.10
CA GLU A 49 14.74 0.20 1.70
C GLU A 49 14.33 -1.14 1.08
N TYR A 50 15.13 -1.69 0.18
CA TYR A 50 14.93 -3.03 -0.40
C TYR A 50 14.76 -4.10 0.67
N GLY A 51 15.52 -3.99 1.78
CA GLY A 51 15.41 -4.89 2.92
C GLY A 51 14.03 -4.93 3.57
N VAL A 52 13.20 -3.88 3.44
CA VAL A 52 11.82 -3.91 3.93
C VAL A 52 10.98 -4.89 3.12
N VAL A 53 11.22 -4.95 1.81
CA VAL A 53 10.52 -5.87 0.90
C VAL A 53 11.04 -7.30 1.07
N THR A 54 12.37 -7.48 1.04
CA THR A 54 12.99 -8.82 1.06
C THR A 54 12.88 -9.53 2.41
N ASN A 55 12.76 -8.78 3.51
CA ASN A 55 12.60 -9.34 4.86
C ASN A 55 11.13 -9.55 5.24
N ALA A 56 10.18 -9.14 4.40
CA ALA A 56 8.78 -9.40 4.64
C ALA A 56 8.46 -10.90 4.50
N ASP A 57 7.64 -11.42 5.41
CA ASP A 57 7.16 -12.81 5.34
C ASP A 57 6.13 -12.99 4.21
N LYS A 58 5.42 -11.92 3.87
CA LYS A 58 4.50 -11.89 2.73
C LYS A 58 4.59 -10.57 1.99
N ILE A 59 4.61 -10.68 0.67
CA ILE A 59 4.47 -9.54 -0.25
C ILE A 59 3.06 -9.57 -0.84
N VAL A 60 2.29 -8.55 -0.55
CA VAL A 60 0.92 -8.37 -1.04
C VAL A 60 0.88 -7.15 -1.95
N VAL A 61 0.09 -7.22 -3.01
CA VAL A 61 -0.04 -6.14 -3.99
C VAL A 61 -1.51 -5.92 -4.35
N ASP A 62 -1.83 -4.75 -4.92
CA ASP A 62 -3.14 -4.57 -5.55
C ASP A 62 -3.15 -5.15 -6.98
N PHE A 63 -2.32 -4.65 -7.89
CA PHE A 63 -2.25 -5.06 -9.30
C PHE A 63 -0.79 -5.23 -9.74
N TRP A 64 -0.26 -6.45 -9.60
CA TRP A 64 1.14 -6.73 -9.84
C TRP A 64 1.63 -6.35 -11.25
N ASP A 65 0.87 -6.69 -12.28
CA ASP A 65 1.24 -6.33 -13.66
C ASP A 65 1.33 -4.81 -13.87
N THR A 66 0.46 -4.05 -13.24
CA THR A 66 0.51 -2.58 -13.29
C THR A 66 1.72 -2.05 -12.53
N ILE A 67 2.03 -2.60 -11.36
CA ILE A 67 3.18 -2.19 -10.54
C ILE A 67 4.47 -2.38 -11.33
N LYS A 68 4.70 -3.55 -11.91
CA LYS A 68 5.90 -3.86 -12.71
C LYS A 68 6.15 -2.85 -13.83
N HIS A 69 5.09 -2.40 -14.49
CA HIS A 69 5.21 -1.51 -15.66
C HIS A 69 5.35 -0.02 -15.29
N ARG A 70 4.86 0.40 -14.13
CA ARG A 70 4.90 1.83 -13.73
C ARG A 70 6.26 2.28 -13.21
N MET A 71 7.13 1.39 -12.75
CA MET A 71 8.49 1.69 -12.28
C MET A 71 8.55 2.81 -11.22
N ALA A 72 7.49 2.98 -10.43
CA ALA A 72 7.35 4.13 -9.53
C ALA A 72 7.66 3.80 -8.07
N SER A 73 7.46 2.56 -7.63
CA SER A 73 7.65 2.12 -6.24
C SER A 73 8.90 1.27 -6.07
N THR A 74 9.36 1.13 -4.85
CA THR A 74 10.54 0.31 -4.50
C THR A 74 10.44 -1.10 -5.09
N ILE A 75 9.33 -1.78 -4.91
CA ILE A 75 9.15 -3.15 -5.43
C ILE A 75 9.14 -3.20 -6.96
N ALA A 76 8.66 -2.16 -7.64
CA ALA A 76 8.69 -2.09 -9.10
C ALA A 76 10.12 -1.96 -9.63
N VAL A 77 10.97 -1.16 -8.97
CA VAL A 77 12.38 -1.06 -9.29
C VAL A 77 13.09 -2.39 -9.04
N MET A 78 12.85 -3.03 -7.88
CA MET A 78 13.40 -4.35 -7.58
C MET A 78 12.99 -5.42 -8.60
N ALA A 79 11.76 -5.36 -9.10
CA ALA A 79 11.31 -6.28 -10.16
C ALA A 79 12.08 -6.06 -11.47
N SER A 80 12.33 -4.82 -11.86
CA SER A 80 13.12 -4.49 -13.05
C SER A 80 14.58 -4.92 -12.96
N GLU A 81 15.11 -4.97 -11.74
CA GLU A 81 16.46 -5.45 -11.43
C GLU A 81 16.52 -6.98 -11.26
N GLY A 82 15.38 -7.68 -11.34
CA GLY A 82 15.28 -9.14 -11.16
C GLY A 82 15.41 -9.62 -9.72
N LEU A 83 15.30 -8.70 -8.75
CA LEU A 83 15.38 -8.98 -7.32
C LEU A 83 14.04 -9.45 -6.72
N VAL A 84 12.92 -9.12 -7.37
CA VAL A 84 11.59 -9.61 -7.04
C VAL A 84 10.95 -10.16 -8.30
N LYS A 85 10.38 -11.36 -8.21
CA LYS A 85 9.75 -12.07 -9.33
C LYS A 85 8.28 -12.31 -9.06
N ASP A 86 7.56 -12.80 -10.08
CA ASP A 86 6.13 -13.11 -9.97
C ASP A 86 5.84 -14.14 -8.87
N GLU A 87 6.74 -15.11 -8.68
CA GLU A 87 6.62 -16.14 -7.63
C GLU A 87 6.80 -15.63 -6.21
N ASP A 88 7.42 -14.47 -6.01
CA ASP A 88 7.62 -13.86 -4.70
C ASP A 88 6.35 -13.15 -4.19
N ILE A 89 5.41 -12.88 -5.10
CA ILE A 89 4.14 -12.24 -4.74
C ILE A 89 3.23 -13.25 -4.05
N SER A 90 3.01 -13.05 -2.76
CA SER A 90 2.22 -13.97 -1.95
C SER A 90 0.73 -13.93 -2.32
N ALA A 91 0.18 -12.74 -2.53
CA ALA A 91 -1.22 -12.54 -2.88
C ALA A 91 -1.48 -11.16 -3.50
N SER A 92 -2.54 -11.07 -4.28
CA SER A 92 -3.18 -9.79 -4.56
C SER A 92 -4.23 -9.45 -3.49
N LEU A 93 -4.51 -8.16 -3.31
CA LEU A 93 -5.57 -7.71 -2.40
C LEU A 93 -6.94 -8.33 -2.77
N GLY A 94 -7.21 -8.48 -4.07
CA GLY A 94 -8.44 -9.10 -4.56
C GLY A 94 -8.56 -10.59 -4.17
N GLU A 95 -7.45 -11.35 -4.18
CA GLU A 95 -7.45 -12.75 -3.74
C GLU A 95 -7.72 -12.87 -2.24
N ILE A 96 -7.16 -11.97 -1.43
CA ILE A 96 -7.40 -11.94 0.02
C ILE A 96 -8.87 -11.59 0.31
N LEU A 97 -9.39 -10.54 -0.30
CA LEU A 97 -10.77 -10.10 -0.09
C LEU A 97 -11.81 -11.12 -0.57
N SER A 98 -11.49 -11.92 -1.59
CA SER A 98 -12.34 -13.01 -2.08
C SER A 98 -12.18 -14.32 -1.30
N GLY A 99 -11.29 -14.37 -0.31
CA GLY A 99 -11.03 -15.56 0.49
C GLY A 99 -10.22 -16.66 -0.23
N LYS A 100 -9.63 -16.35 -1.39
CA LYS A 100 -8.80 -17.30 -2.14
C LYS A 100 -7.42 -17.50 -1.51
N LYS A 101 -6.89 -16.47 -0.87
CA LYS A 101 -5.61 -16.48 -0.16
C LYS A 101 -5.74 -15.80 1.20
N THR A 102 -4.86 -16.16 2.15
CA THR A 102 -4.78 -15.50 3.46
C THR A 102 -3.87 -14.28 3.37
N GLY A 103 -4.25 -13.19 4.02
CA GLY A 103 -3.39 -12.02 4.16
C GLY A 103 -2.28 -12.25 5.19
N ARG A 104 -2.67 -12.75 6.36
CA ARG A 104 -1.78 -13.01 7.49
C ARG A 104 -2.08 -14.41 8.05
N ASP A 105 -1.07 -15.20 8.38
CA ASP A 105 -1.23 -16.54 8.94
C ASP A 105 -1.00 -16.55 10.45
N ASN A 106 -0.21 -15.62 10.98
CA ASN A 106 0.05 -15.44 12.42
C ASN A 106 0.46 -14.00 12.73
N ASP A 107 0.42 -13.63 14.01
CA ASP A 107 0.63 -12.24 14.45
C ASP A 107 2.09 -11.76 14.33
N ASP A 108 3.06 -12.66 14.21
CA ASP A 108 4.47 -12.31 14.08
C ASP A 108 4.89 -11.99 12.65
N GLN A 109 4.06 -12.31 11.65
CA GLN A 109 4.43 -12.07 10.26
C GLN A 109 4.53 -10.58 9.95
N VAL A 110 5.62 -10.20 9.28
CA VAL A 110 5.79 -8.89 8.66
C VAL A 110 5.18 -8.94 7.26
N ILE A 111 4.22 -8.06 7.00
CA ILE A 111 3.54 -7.97 5.72
C ILE A 111 3.97 -6.69 5.02
N TYR A 112 4.48 -6.81 3.80
CA TYR A 112 4.67 -5.67 2.92
C TYR A 112 3.54 -5.62 1.89
N PHE A 113 2.83 -4.50 1.83
CA PHE A 113 1.77 -4.24 0.85
C PHE A 113 2.14 -3.03 -0.01
N ASN A 114 2.15 -3.20 -1.32
CA ASN A 114 2.30 -2.10 -2.26
C ASN A 114 1.02 -1.89 -3.06
N SER A 115 0.57 -0.65 -3.09
CA SER A 115 -0.58 -0.22 -3.89
C SER A 115 -0.15 0.80 -4.93
N VAL A 116 -0.41 0.49 -6.18
CA VAL A 116 -0.23 1.43 -7.30
C VAL A 116 -1.48 2.28 -7.53
N GLY A 117 -2.57 1.91 -6.88
CA GLY A 117 -3.89 2.48 -7.09
C GLY A 117 -4.57 1.98 -8.37
N ALA A 118 -5.88 1.98 -8.36
CA ALA A 118 -6.68 1.60 -9.50
C ALA A 118 -7.95 2.45 -9.56
N GLY A 119 -8.27 2.98 -10.73
CA GLY A 119 -9.46 3.82 -10.94
C GLY A 119 -10.77 3.13 -10.57
N ILE A 120 -10.79 1.79 -10.51
CA ILE A 120 -11.95 1.04 -10.03
C ILE A 120 -12.23 1.30 -8.54
N LEU A 121 -11.19 1.55 -7.72
CA LEU A 121 -11.36 1.89 -6.31
C LEU A 121 -12.00 3.28 -6.16
N ASP A 122 -11.51 4.25 -6.94
CA ASP A 122 -12.08 5.60 -6.98
C ASP A 122 -13.54 5.56 -7.44
N LEU A 123 -13.83 4.79 -8.50
CA LEU A 123 -15.18 4.61 -9.02
C LEU A 123 -16.11 3.98 -7.96
N ALA A 124 -15.65 2.99 -7.23
CA ALA A 124 -16.45 2.33 -6.19
C ALA A 124 -16.79 3.30 -5.05
N VAL A 125 -15.80 4.05 -4.55
CA VAL A 125 -15.99 5.04 -3.48
C VAL A 125 -16.90 6.17 -3.97
N THR A 126 -16.59 6.75 -5.12
CA THR A 126 -17.36 7.86 -5.69
C THR A 126 -18.82 7.46 -5.96
N THR A 127 -19.06 6.27 -6.49
CA THR A 127 -20.41 5.75 -6.71
C THR A 127 -21.17 5.63 -5.38
N ARG A 128 -20.53 5.15 -4.34
CA ARG A 128 -21.15 5.05 -3.00
C ARG A 128 -21.46 6.44 -2.45
N CYS A 129 -20.51 7.37 -2.51
CA CYS A 129 -20.72 8.75 -2.06
C CYS A 129 -21.87 9.42 -2.83
N TYR A 130 -21.91 9.28 -4.15
CA TYR A 130 -22.99 9.81 -4.98
C TYR A 130 -24.36 9.25 -4.59
N ARG A 131 -24.48 7.93 -4.42
CA ARG A 131 -25.74 7.29 -4.01
C ARG A 131 -26.19 7.76 -2.62
N GLU A 132 -25.27 7.92 -1.67
CA GLU A 132 -25.60 8.42 -0.33
C GLU A 132 -25.98 9.90 -0.35
N ALA A 133 -25.34 10.73 -1.18
CA ALA A 133 -25.70 12.14 -1.37
C ALA A 133 -27.13 12.29 -1.92
N LEU A 134 -27.50 11.47 -2.91
CA LEU A 134 -28.86 11.44 -3.42
C LEU A 134 -29.90 11.07 -2.36
N LYS A 135 -29.63 10.01 -1.56
CA LYS A 135 -30.54 9.59 -0.47
C LYS A 135 -30.72 10.68 0.58
N ARG A 136 -29.66 11.43 0.88
CA ARG A 136 -29.68 12.49 1.91
C ARG A 136 -30.10 13.85 1.34
N ASN A 137 -30.34 13.93 0.04
CA ASN A 137 -30.64 15.18 -0.68
C ASN A 137 -29.61 16.28 -0.39
N VAL A 138 -28.31 15.92 -0.42
CA VAL A 138 -27.19 16.86 -0.26
C VAL A 138 -26.41 16.99 -1.56
N GLY A 139 -25.80 18.17 -1.74
CA GLY A 139 -25.05 18.52 -2.94
C GLY A 139 -25.78 19.51 -3.83
N THR A 140 -25.10 20.00 -4.85
CA THR A 140 -25.62 20.96 -5.81
C THR A 140 -25.44 20.41 -7.23
N TRP A 141 -26.48 20.46 -8.02
CA TRP A 141 -26.41 20.14 -9.44
C TRP A 141 -25.74 21.29 -10.20
N VAL A 142 -24.67 21.00 -10.89
CA VAL A 142 -23.97 21.97 -11.74
C VAL A 142 -23.94 21.47 -13.19
N PRO A 143 -24.14 22.35 -14.21
CA PRO A 143 -23.92 21.95 -15.59
C PRO A 143 -22.42 21.64 -15.80
N TYR A 144 -22.09 20.46 -16.31
CA TYR A 144 -20.71 20.05 -16.57
C TYR A 144 -20.23 20.45 -17.96
N TRP A 145 -21.15 20.51 -18.92
CA TRP A 145 -20.92 20.96 -20.29
C TRP A 145 -21.78 22.16 -20.56
N VAL A 146 -21.19 23.22 -21.11
CA VAL A 146 -21.87 24.40 -21.67
C VAL A 146 -21.58 24.43 -23.15
#